data_3993a0eedb2fc7a4d3f728e10d741a26
#
_entry.id   3993a0eedb2fc7a4d3f728e10d741a26
#
_cell.length_a   1.000
_cell.length_b   1.000
_cell.length_c   1.000
_cell.angle_alpha   90.00
_cell.angle_beta   90.00
_cell.angle_gamma   90.00
#
_symmetry.space_group_name_H-M   'P 1'
#
loop_
_entity.id
_entity.type
_entity.pdbx_description
1 polymer ?
#
loop_
_entity_poly.entity_id
_entity_poly.type
_entity_poly.pdbx_seq_one_letter_code
_entity_poly.pdbx_strand_id
1 'polypeptide(L)'
;MTDRTATRAAILLGVALVIAGCGGSTSRDVATWRTDCPSTARPEPLSLEAAREAQRLAARRQELRMREAAEPGSFMRAMHAELDPKRVTAGQVCLAELADLGQLLFEHEYDFPDGLGGGGSAKSPAGPFRRVHGGLFGGPETISCPSCHWLGGPNGAGAETDNAFLDGDGQHTASGDERNPPALVGLGVVQALAHEMTGELQQQRADLLRDAARGGAVRETRLTSKGVDFGVLRATPRGEIDASGIRGVDADLVVKPFGWKGTLPSFTDFAAEALQIHIGIQSDVLLASASPEVVGKGNDATDPDGDGVREELGRGPFAAMTAHLALLELPVVEPLIQDRQLPAPAQSLAAPTTTSFAYDFQRGRRQFHELGCAGCHMPMMVLRSPMLVVDGLPPIDLSQQMRQPGLRYDASLGGYPVWLFSDLKRHDMGTANAARHVQRGVALQEYLTPRLWGVADSAPYLHDGRAPSFDYAIAGHDGEGAAARAAFEALSLEDRGRLRVYLMSLRRVPRVIVP
;
A
#
# COMPACT_ATOMS: atom_id res chain seq x y z
N MET A 1 6.48 -12.92 -47.22
CA MET A 1 6.09 -11.54 -47.51
C MET A 1 4.62 -11.41 -47.21
N THR A 2 4.26 -11.03 -46.02
CA THR A 2 2.98 -10.43 -45.64
C THR A 2 3.19 -9.72 -44.32
N ASP A 3 3.14 -8.44 -44.45
CA ASP A 3 3.25 -7.42 -43.42
C ASP A 3 2.05 -7.53 -42.45
N ARG A 4 2.31 -7.61 -41.17
CA ARG A 4 1.32 -7.45 -40.08
C ARG A 4 1.79 -6.34 -39.15
N THR A 5 1.40 -5.13 -39.51
CA THR A 5 1.39 -3.97 -38.64
C THR A 5 0.44 -4.21 -37.46
N ALA A 6 0.97 -4.45 -36.30
CA ALA A 6 0.21 -4.52 -35.07
C ALA A 6 -0.14 -3.10 -34.59
N THR A 7 -1.39 -2.73 -34.70
CA THR A 7 -1.96 -1.50 -34.17
C THR A 7 -1.98 -1.59 -32.63
N ARG A 8 -1.11 -0.84 -31.97
CA ARG A 8 -1.15 -0.66 -30.50
C ARG A 8 -2.31 0.27 -30.17
N ALA A 9 -3.37 -0.27 -29.64
CA ALA A 9 -4.43 0.51 -28.99
C ALA A 9 -3.89 0.98 -27.62
N ALA A 10 -3.61 2.27 -27.53
CA ALA A 10 -3.32 2.94 -26.25
C ALA A 10 -4.66 3.13 -25.51
N ILE A 11 -4.87 2.38 -24.45
CA ILE A 11 -5.99 2.61 -23.51
C ILE A 11 -5.59 3.80 -22.64
N LEU A 12 -6.14 4.98 -22.96
CA LEU A 12 -6.14 6.15 -22.11
C LEU A 12 -7.18 5.92 -20.98
N LEU A 13 -6.73 5.47 -19.83
CA LEU A 13 -7.51 5.59 -18.60
C LEU A 13 -7.60 7.09 -18.26
N GLY A 14 -8.79 7.64 -18.41
CA GLY A 14 -9.11 9.02 -18.08
C GLY A 14 -9.15 9.20 -16.56
N VAL A 15 -8.05 9.62 -15.95
CA VAL A 15 -8.08 10.25 -14.64
C VAL A 15 -8.70 11.64 -14.85
N ALA A 16 -9.95 11.81 -14.46
CA ALA A 16 -10.62 13.09 -14.50
C ALA A 16 -10.00 14.03 -13.47
N LEU A 17 -9.02 14.81 -13.90
CA LEU A 17 -8.44 15.89 -13.11
C LEU A 17 -9.48 17.00 -13.01
N VAL A 18 -10.06 17.22 -11.83
CA VAL A 18 -10.90 18.41 -11.58
C VAL A 18 -9.97 19.60 -11.49
N ILE A 19 -9.70 20.23 -12.63
CA ILE A 19 -9.11 21.57 -12.68
C ILE A 19 -10.26 22.54 -12.41
N ALA A 20 -10.20 23.25 -11.28
CA ALA A 20 -11.08 24.41 -11.02
C ALA A 20 -10.72 25.54 -12.00
N GLY A 21 -11.34 25.54 -13.17
CA GLY A 21 -11.38 26.65 -14.12
C GLY A 21 -12.63 27.48 -13.88
N CYS A 22 -12.48 28.77 -13.63
CA CYS A 22 -13.57 29.72 -13.47
C CYS A 22 -14.54 29.73 -14.66
N GLY A 23 -15.82 29.52 -14.39
CA GLY A 23 -16.92 29.88 -15.29
C GLY A 23 -17.88 28.75 -15.62
N GLY A 24 -19.03 28.71 -14.94
CA GLY A 24 -20.18 27.89 -15.34
C GLY A 24 -20.62 26.89 -14.27
N SER A 25 -21.46 27.34 -13.36
CA SER A 25 -22.11 26.57 -12.30
C SER A 25 -22.93 25.40 -12.83
N THR A 26 -22.47 24.18 -12.60
CA THR A 26 -23.28 23.08 -12.11
C THR A 26 -22.45 22.38 -11.05
N SER A 27 -22.65 22.75 -9.78
CA SER A 27 -22.14 21.99 -8.65
C SER A 27 -22.75 20.59 -8.73
N ARG A 28 -21.99 19.59 -9.18
CA ARG A 28 -22.31 18.23 -8.79
C ARG A 28 -22.10 18.18 -7.29
N ASP A 29 -23.20 18.00 -6.55
CA ASP A 29 -23.11 17.80 -5.09
C ASP A 29 -22.15 16.64 -4.85
N VAL A 30 -20.98 16.95 -4.32
CA VAL A 30 -20.03 15.92 -3.90
C VAL A 30 -20.67 15.23 -2.72
N ALA A 31 -20.92 13.93 -2.83
CA ALA A 31 -21.47 13.15 -1.74
C ALA A 31 -20.60 13.33 -0.48
N THR A 32 -21.25 13.56 0.65
CA THR A 32 -20.59 13.72 1.95
C THR A 32 -21.06 12.64 2.91
N TRP A 33 -20.19 12.27 3.83
CA TRP A 33 -20.57 11.33 4.88
C TRP A 33 -21.66 11.90 5.78
N ARG A 34 -22.50 11.02 6.32
CA ARG A 34 -23.46 11.37 7.36
C ARG A 34 -22.71 11.97 8.57
N THR A 35 -23.27 13.03 9.13
CA THR A 35 -22.69 13.77 10.27
C THR A 35 -23.22 13.32 11.63
N ASP A 36 -24.31 12.56 11.65
CA ASP A 36 -24.92 11.99 12.85
C ASP A 36 -24.32 10.63 13.26
N CYS A 37 -23.17 10.29 12.71
CA CYS A 37 -22.48 9.03 12.93
C CYS A 37 -21.50 9.09 14.10
N PRO A 38 -21.21 7.95 14.75
CA PRO A 38 -20.08 7.83 15.67
C PRO A 38 -18.77 8.22 14.98
N SER A 39 -17.83 8.78 15.75
CA SER A 39 -16.51 9.10 15.22
C SER A 39 -15.77 7.84 14.78
N THR A 40 -15.11 7.90 13.63
CA THR A 40 -14.17 6.87 13.17
C THR A 40 -12.82 6.97 13.86
N ALA A 41 -12.50 8.14 14.44
CA ALA A 41 -11.32 8.30 15.28
C ALA A 41 -11.48 7.39 16.51
N ARG A 42 -10.95 6.19 16.42
CA ARG A 42 -11.02 5.23 17.52
C ARG A 42 -10.26 5.77 18.72
N PRO A 43 -10.78 5.51 19.94
CA PRO A 43 -10.16 5.95 21.17
C PRO A 43 -8.74 5.39 21.31
N GLU A 44 -7.95 6.00 22.17
CA GLU A 44 -6.58 5.55 22.48
C GLU A 44 -6.56 4.02 22.71
N PRO A 45 -5.58 3.28 22.16
CA PRO A 45 -5.58 1.81 22.13
C PRO A 45 -5.75 1.10 23.48
N LEU A 46 -5.41 1.79 24.57
CA LEU A 46 -5.51 1.28 25.94
C LEU A 46 -6.73 1.80 26.71
N SER A 47 -7.68 2.47 26.04
CA SER A 47 -8.87 3.02 26.70
C SER A 47 -9.94 1.95 26.91
N LEU A 48 -10.81 2.16 27.92
CA LEU A 48 -11.97 1.31 28.16
C LEU A 48 -12.95 1.32 26.98
N GLU A 49 -13.02 2.42 26.25
CA GLU A 49 -13.86 2.57 25.07
C GLU A 49 -13.34 1.72 23.91
N ALA A 50 -12.01 1.72 23.66
CA ALA A 50 -11.39 0.83 22.68
C ALA A 50 -11.61 -0.65 23.01
N ALA A 51 -11.53 -1.02 24.29
CA ALA A 51 -11.82 -2.38 24.73
C ALA A 51 -13.28 -2.78 24.47
N ARG A 52 -14.23 -1.89 24.75
CA ARG A 52 -15.66 -2.15 24.48
C ARG A 52 -15.97 -2.28 22.99
N GLU A 53 -15.31 -1.48 22.16
CA GLU A 53 -15.44 -1.55 20.72
C GLU A 53 -14.86 -2.86 20.18
N ALA A 54 -13.68 -3.25 20.63
CA ALA A 54 -13.07 -4.54 20.29
C ALA A 54 -13.96 -5.71 20.68
N GLN A 55 -14.60 -5.66 21.86
CA GLN A 55 -15.55 -6.69 22.31
C GLN A 55 -16.80 -6.76 21.42
N ARG A 56 -17.34 -5.60 20.98
CA ARG A 56 -18.50 -5.58 20.05
C ARG A 56 -18.15 -6.22 18.71
N LEU A 57 -17.00 -5.86 18.13
CA LEU A 57 -16.53 -6.46 16.88
C LEU A 57 -16.26 -7.96 17.03
N ALA A 58 -15.65 -8.38 18.15
CA ALA A 58 -15.41 -9.79 18.43
C ALA A 58 -16.73 -10.58 18.55
N ALA A 59 -17.73 -10.03 19.24
CA ALA A 59 -19.05 -10.64 19.35
C ALA A 59 -19.75 -10.75 17.98
N ARG A 60 -19.70 -9.69 17.16
CA ARG A 60 -20.28 -9.71 15.80
C ARG A 60 -19.56 -10.73 14.91
N ARG A 61 -18.22 -10.80 15.00
CA ARG A 61 -17.43 -11.82 14.28
C ARG A 61 -17.84 -13.23 14.69
N GLN A 62 -17.96 -13.48 15.99
CA GLN A 62 -18.38 -14.78 16.49
C GLN A 62 -19.78 -15.17 15.99
N GLU A 63 -20.74 -14.25 16.04
CA GLU A 63 -22.09 -14.47 15.49
C GLU A 63 -22.03 -14.87 14.01
N LEU A 64 -21.30 -14.09 13.19
CA LEU A 64 -21.18 -14.35 11.75
C LEU A 64 -20.48 -15.68 11.48
N ARG A 65 -19.41 -16.03 12.22
CA ARG A 65 -18.73 -17.33 12.11
C ARG A 65 -19.65 -18.50 12.48
N MET A 66 -20.47 -18.35 13.51
CA MET A 66 -21.44 -19.38 13.88
C MET A 66 -22.51 -19.57 12.81
N ARG A 67 -22.98 -18.48 12.20
CA ARG A 67 -23.92 -18.55 11.07
C ARG A 67 -23.27 -19.21 9.87
N GLU A 68 -22.03 -18.80 9.50
CA GLU A 68 -21.27 -19.37 8.42
C GLU A 68 -21.04 -20.87 8.60
N ALA A 69 -20.64 -21.33 9.78
CA ALA A 69 -20.48 -22.73 10.11
C ALA A 69 -21.79 -23.56 10.00
N ALA A 70 -22.93 -22.90 10.24
CA ALA A 70 -24.24 -23.54 10.11
C ALA A 70 -24.79 -23.50 8.67
N GLU A 71 -24.45 -22.46 7.91
CA GLU A 71 -24.91 -22.19 6.55
C GLU A 71 -23.79 -21.53 5.75
N PRO A 72 -22.94 -22.28 5.06
CA PRO A 72 -21.84 -21.77 4.25
C PRO A 72 -22.28 -20.72 3.23
N GLY A 73 -21.46 -19.65 3.04
CA GLY A 73 -21.76 -18.47 2.22
C GLY A 73 -22.75 -17.48 2.85
N SER A 74 -23.20 -17.72 4.10
CA SER A 74 -24.14 -16.80 4.77
C SER A 74 -23.51 -15.48 5.17
N PHE A 75 -22.19 -15.46 5.40
CA PHE A 75 -21.44 -14.25 5.70
C PHE A 75 -21.46 -13.28 4.52
N MET A 76 -21.06 -13.75 3.34
CA MET A 76 -21.03 -12.89 2.14
C MET A 76 -22.43 -12.44 1.73
N ARG A 77 -23.45 -13.32 1.83
CA ARG A 77 -24.84 -12.91 1.62
C ARG A 77 -25.29 -11.81 2.58
N ALA A 78 -24.89 -11.87 3.86
CA ALA A 78 -25.19 -10.81 4.82
C ALA A 78 -24.48 -9.51 4.47
N MET A 79 -23.20 -9.54 4.07
CA MET A 79 -22.45 -8.36 3.66
C MET A 79 -23.06 -7.69 2.42
N HIS A 80 -23.47 -8.46 1.41
CA HIS A 80 -24.15 -7.92 0.23
C HIS A 80 -25.51 -7.29 0.57
N ALA A 81 -26.26 -7.87 1.50
CA ALA A 81 -27.54 -7.33 1.93
C ALA A 81 -27.42 -6.03 2.75
N GLU A 82 -26.38 -5.91 3.60
CA GLU A 82 -26.13 -4.73 4.43
C GLU A 82 -25.52 -3.57 3.64
N LEU A 83 -24.69 -3.86 2.64
CA LEU A 83 -23.82 -2.91 1.94
C LEU A 83 -24.31 -2.63 0.50
N ASP A 84 -25.47 -1.96 0.37
CA ASP A 84 -25.94 -1.47 -0.94
C ASP A 84 -24.94 -0.44 -1.51
N PRO A 85 -24.34 -0.69 -2.69
CA PRO A 85 -23.35 0.20 -3.29
C PRO A 85 -23.82 1.65 -3.48
N LYS A 86 -25.12 1.85 -3.80
CA LYS A 86 -25.69 3.19 -4.01
C LYS A 86 -25.73 3.98 -2.70
N ARG A 87 -26.09 3.32 -1.59
CA ARG A 87 -26.12 3.95 -0.27
C ARG A 87 -24.72 4.28 0.22
N VAL A 88 -23.75 3.37 0.01
CA VAL A 88 -22.35 3.57 0.36
C VAL A 88 -21.77 4.76 -0.42
N THR A 89 -21.88 4.77 -1.74
CA THR A 89 -21.38 5.85 -2.60
C THR A 89 -22.03 7.20 -2.32
N ALA A 90 -23.29 7.19 -1.90
CA ALA A 90 -24.00 8.41 -1.50
C ALA A 90 -23.68 8.88 -0.07
N GLY A 91 -22.79 8.19 0.67
CA GLY A 91 -22.45 8.52 2.06
C GLY A 91 -23.57 8.29 3.07
N GLN A 92 -24.58 7.48 2.71
CA GLN A 92 -25.76 7.20 3.56
C GLN A 92 -25.48 6.15 4.64
N VAL A 93 -24.32 5.52 4.61
CA VAL A 93 -23.80 4.62 5.65
C VAL A 93 -22.80 5.38 6.51
N CYS A 94 -22.75 5.11 7.81
CA CYS A 94 -21.73 5.69 8.66
C CYS A 94 -20.34 5.16 8.30
N LEU A 95 -19.36 6.04 8.12
CA LEU A 95 -17.99 5.62 7.74
C LEU A 95 -17.37 4.69 8.79
N ALA A 96 -17.65 4.91 10.09
CA ALA A 96 -17.20 4.02 11.17
C ALA A 96 -17.76 2.61 11.03
N GLU A 97 -19.07 2.51 10.81
CA GLU A 97 -19.77 1.23 10.59
C GLU A 97 -19.26 0.53 9.33
N LEU A 98 -19.08 1.28 8.24
CA LEU A 98 -18.53 0.77 7.00
C LEU A 98 -17.13 0.19 7.20
N ALA A 99 -16.26 0.90 7.92
CA ALA A 99 -14.90 0.45 8.20
C ALA A 99 -14.87 -0.78 9.14
N ASP A 100 -15.84 -0.90 10.05
CA ASP A 100 -15.97 -2.06 10.93
C ASP A 100 -16.44 -3.31 10.16
N LEU A 101 -17.41 -3.16 9.27
CA LEU A 101 -17.79 -4.23 8.34
C LEU A 101 -16.65 -4.60 7.40
N GLY A 102 -15.88 -3.61 6.94
CA GLY A 102 -14.66 -3.84 6.16
C GLY A 102 -13.58 -4.60 6.93
N GLN A 103 -13.44 -4.37 8.24
CA GLN A 103 -12.56 -5.17 9.08
C GLN A 103 -13.03 -6.62 9.18
N LEU A 104 -14.34 -6.86 9.31
CA LEU A 104 -14.86 -8.24 9.32
C LEU A 104 -14.60 -8.94 8.00
N LEU A 105 -14.77 -8.27 6.86
CA LEU A 105 -14.44 -8.79 5.53
C LEU A 105 -12.94 -9.10 5.39
N PHE A 106 -12.06 -8.23 5.88
CA PHE A 106 -10.62 -8.44 5.89
C PHE A 106 -10.21 -9.67 6.72
N GLU A 107 -10.90 -9.90 7.85
CA GLU A 107 -10.63 -10.99 8.79
C GLU A 107 -11.43 -12.27 8.49
N HIS A 108 -12.32 -12.25 7.49
CA HIS A 108 -13.13 -13.39 7.10
C HIS A 108 -12.24 -14.52 6.53
N GLU A 109 -12.55 -15.74 6.93
CA GLU A 109 -12.00 -16.95 6.34
C GLU A 109 -12.92 -17.38 5.20
N TYR A 110 -12.57 -16.98 3.97
CA TYR A 110 -13.34 -17.27 2.77
C TYR A 110 -13.41 -18.77 2.50
N ASP A 111 -14.53 -19.24 2.03
CA ASP A 111 -14.75 -20.63 1.63
C ASP A 111 -15.27 -20.75 0.18
N PHE A 112 -15.52 -21.97 -0.30
CA PHE A 112 -15.97 -22.19 -1.68
C PHE A 112 -17.33 -21.54 -2.00
N PRO A 113 -18.34 -21.56 -1.13
CA PRO A 113 -19.57 -20.79 -1.33
C PRO A 113 -19.38 -19.28 -1.44
N ASP A 114 -18.26 -18.73 -0.97
CA ASP A 114 -17.89 -17.31 -1.09
C ASP A 114 -17.15 -17.02 -2.42
N GLY A 115 -16.70 -18.04 -3.16
CA GLY A 115 -15.85 -17.91 -4.35
C GLY A 115 -14.37 -18.20 -4.10
N LEU A 116 -13.99 -18.82 -2.97
CA LEU A 116 -12.61 -19.23 -2.70
C LEU A 116 -12.11 -20.17 -3.79
N GLY A 117 -11.10 -19.78 -4.53
CA GLY A 117 -10.55 -20.63 -5.59
C GLY A 117 -10.26 -19.84 -6.85
N GLY A 118 -10.89 -20.21 -7.90
CA GLY A 118 -10.78 -19.54 -9.18
C GLY A 118 -9.37 -19.52 -9.81
N GLY A 119 -9.29 -19.41 -11.03
CA GLY A 119 -8.01 -19.34 -11.71
C GLY A 119 -7.73 -20.52 -12.59
N GLY A 120 -8.67 -20.82 -13.48
CA GLY A 120 -8.36 -21.52 -14.72
C GLY A 120 -8.56 -23.02 -14.73
N SER A 121 -9.16 -23.61 -13.74
CA SER A 121 -9.74 -24.92 -13.91
C SER A 121 -11.11 -25.03 -13.22
N ALA A 122 -12.13 -24.68 -13.95
CA ALA A 122 -13.54 -24.80 -13.61
C ALA A 122 -14.02 -26.21 -13.17
N LYS A 123 -13.12 -27.09 -12.76
CA LYS A 123 -13.46 -28.49 -12.50
C LYS A 123 -13.02 -29.01 -11.14
N SER A 124 -12.40 -28.17 -10.33
CA SER A 124 -12.04 -28.59 -8.97
C SER A 124 -12.19 -27.40 -8.01
N PRO A 125 -13.33 -27.31 -7.32
CA PRO A 125 -13.47 -26.39 -6.19
C PRO A 125 -12.42 -26.65 -5.09
N ALA A 126 -11.75 -27.77 -5.14
CA ALA A 126 -10.72 -28.22 -4.20
C ALA A 126 -9.36 -28.39 -4.86
N GLY A 127 -8.93 -27.44 -5.70
CA GLY A 127 -7.53 -27.41 -6.15
C GLY A 127 -6.60 -27.25 -4.93
N PRO A 128 -5.40 -27.85 -4.95
CA PRO A 128 -4.45 -27.67 -3.86
C PRO A 128 -4.09 -26.18 -3.72
N PHE A 129 -3.94 -25.71 -2.49
CA PHE A 129 -3.36 -24.39 -2.22
C PHE A 129 -2.06 -24.21 -3.00
N ARG A 130 -1.91 -23.09 -3.69
CA ARG A 130 -0.78 -22.81 -4.57
C ARG A 130 -0.10 -21.53 -4.15
N ARG A 131 1.19 -21.59 -3.93
CA ARG A 131 2.02 -20.41 -3.65
C ARG A 131 2.65 -19.78 -4.91
N VAL A 132 2.57 -20.47 -6.06
CA VAL A 132 3.11 -20.00 -7.34
C VAL A 132 1.96 -19.58 -8.24
N HIS A 133 1.98 -18.32 -8.65
CA HIS A 133 0.90 -17.69 -9.40
C HIS A 133 1.34 -17.35 -10.82
N GLY A 134 0.45 -17.47 -11.79
CA GLY A 134 0.64 -17.08 -13.18
C GLY A 134 -0.14 -15.79 -13.51
N GLY A 135 0.49 -14.63 -13.31
CA GLY A 135 -0.20 -13.33 -13.46
C GLY A 135 -1.25 -13.11 -12.38
N LEU A 136 -2.48 -12.76 -12.77
CA LEU A 136 -3.62 -12.63 -11.85
C LEU A 136 -4.32 -13.96 -11.55
N PHE A 137 -3.85 -15.05 -12.11
CA PHE A 137 -4.42 -16.37 -11.89
C PHE A 137 -3.52 -17.15 -10.95
N GLY A 138 -4.07 -17.72 -9.91
CA GLY A 138 -3.20 -18.50 -9.06
C GLY A 138 -3.83 -19.01 -7.79
N GLY A 139 -4.59 -18.26 -7.09
CA GLY A 139 -5.13 -18.62 -5.77
C GLY A 139 -5.85 -19.99 -5.71
N PRO A 140 -6.25 -20.46 -4.54
CA PRO A 140 -5.91 -19.85 -3.26
C PRO A 140 -4.53 -20.30 -2.74
N GLU A 141 -3.79 -19.41 -2.14
CA GLU A 141 -2.66 -19.77 -1.26
C GLU A 141 -3.02 -19.57 0.22
N THR A 142 -4.04 -18.76 0.46
CA THR A 142 -4.60 -18.45 1.79
C THR A 142 -6.11 -18.31 1.70
N ILE A 143 -6.77 -18.28 2.87
CA ILE A 143 -8.22 -18.10 2.99
C ILE A 143 -8.61 -16.76 3.62
N SER A 144 -7.63 -15.98 4.10
CA SER A 144 -7.91 -14.69 4.76
C SER A 144 -6.70 -13.77 4.73
N CYS A 145 -6.93 -12.45 4.76
CA CYS A 145 -5.84 -11.47 4.76
C CYS A 145 -4.93 -11.56 6.00
N PRO A 146 -5.46 -11.77 7.25
CA PRO A 146 -4.60 -11.91 8.44
C PRO A 146 -3.67 -13.11 8.41
N SER A 147 -3.91 -14.13 7.57
CA SER A 147 -3.00 -15.27 7.44
C SER A 147 -1.59 -14.86 6.99
N CYS A 148 -1.51 -13.76 6.22
CA CYS A 148 -0.23 -13.22 5.74
C CYS A 148 0.12 -11.84 6.34
N HIS A 149 -0.86 -11.13 6.94
CA HIS A 149 -0.67 -9.77 7.47
C HIS A 149 -0.82 -9.70 9.00
N TRP A 150 0.05 -10.38 9.73
CA TRP A 150 -0.04 -10.58 11.17
C TRP A 150 1.21 -10.19 11.97
N LEU A 151 2.39 -10.18 11.34
CA LEU A 151 3.67 -9.96 12.00
C LEU A 151 3.80 -8.49 12.45
N GLY A 152 4.08 -8.28 13.73
CA GLY A 152 4.03 -6.95 14.35
C GLY A 152 2.62 -6.50 14.72
N GLY A 153 1.63 -7.41 14.72
CA GLY A 153 0.23 -7.18 15.08
C GLY A 153 -0.72 -7.16 13.87
N PRO A 154 -2.03 -6.96 14.10
CA PRO A 154 -3.04 -6.95 13.05
C PRO A 154 -2.68 -5.99 11.91
N ASN A 155 -2.90 -6.37 10.66
CA ASN A 155 -2.51 -5.65 9.45
C ASN A 155 -0.98 -5.42 9.33
N GLY A 156 -0.19 -6.31 9.93
CA GLY A 156 1.28 -6.28 9.92
C GLY A 156 1.89 -6.81 8.65
N ALA A 157 3.19 -7.13 8.71
CA ALA A 157 3.89 -7.82 7.64
C ALA A 157 3.66 -9.34 7.70
N GLY A 158 4.20 -10.08 6.73
CA GLY A 158 4.23 -11.54 6.74
C GLY A 158 5.62 -12.08 7.09
N ALA A 159 5.65 -13.34 7.54
CA ALA A 159 6.88 -14.12 7.67
C ALA A 159 7.34 -14.64 6.30
N GLU A 160 8.56 -15.20 6.22
CA GLU A 160 9.07 -15.85 5.00
C GLU A 160 8.17 -17.02 4.53
N THR A 161 7.53 -17.69 5.49
CA THR A 161 6.56 -18.77 5.18
C THR A 161 5.29 -18.27 4.49
N ASP A 162 5.01 -16.98 4.54
CA ASP A 162 3.83 -16.36 3.96
C ASP A 162 4.12 -15.77 2.56
N ASN A 163 5.34 -15.98 2.03
CA ASN A 163 5.74 -15.47 0.72
C ASN A 163 4.92 -16.08 -0.41
N ALA A 164 4.49 -15.22 -1.34
CA ALA A 164 3.94 -15.60 -2.64
C ALA A 164 5.03 -15.61 -3.72
N PHE A 165 4.84 -16.42 -4.77
CA PHE A 165 5.71 -16.46 -5.95
C PHE A 165 4.90 -16.02 -7.16
N LEU A 166 5.07 -14.76 -7.55
CA LEU A 166 4.28 -14.10 -8.59
C LEU A 166 4.89 -14.31 -9.99
N ASP A 167 4.06 -14.21 -11.02
CA ASP A 167 4.46 -14.29 -12.43
C ASP A 167 5.18 -15.60 -12.81
N GLY A 168 4.94 -16.69 -12.07
CA GLY A 168 5.52 -17.99 -12.31
C GLY A 168 4.68 -18.90 -13.20
N ASP A 169 5.08 -20.18 -13.27
CA ASP A 169 4.43 -21.23 -14.09
C ASP A 169 3.25 -21.92 -13.39
N GLY A 170 2.89 -21.50 -12.19
CA GLY A 170 1.83 -22.10 -11.38
C GLY A 170 2.23 -23.39 -10.64
N GLN A 171 3.49 -23.82 -10.70
CA GLN A 171 3.96 -25.09 -10.12
C GLN A 171 5.28 -24.96 -9.35
N HIS A 172 6.30 -24.33 -9.95
CA HIS A 172 7.65 -24.31 -9.42
C HIS A 172 8.00 -22.94 -8.84
N THR A 173 8.34 -22.87 -7.55
CA THR A 173 8.74 -21.62 -6.89
C THR A 173 9.92 -20.92 -7.59
N ALA A 174 10.84 -21.71 -8.17
CA ALA A 174 11.95 -21.20 -8.94
C ALA A 174 11.53 -20.46 -10.23
N SER A 175 10.29 -20.60 -10.70
CA SER A 175 9.78 -19.88 -11.87
C SER A 175 9.22 -18.50 -11.54
N GLY A 176 8.78 -18.26 -10.30
CA GLY A 176 8.10 -17.05 -9.89
C GLY A 176 9.01 -16.01 -9.20
N ASP A 177 8.49 -14.82 -9.05
CA ASP A 177 9.08 -13.74 -8.27
C ASP A 177 8.59 -13.82 -6.83
N GLU A 178 9.49 -14.13 -5.91
CA GLU A 178 9.19 -14.23 -4.49
C GLU A 178 8.88 -12.85 -3.88
N ARG A 179 7.78 -12.75 -3.13
CA ARG A 179 7.31 -11.52 -2.50
C ARG A 179 6.85 -11.77 -1.07
N ASN A 180 7.47 -11.05 -0.14
CA ASN A 180 7.06 -11.04 1.26
C ASN A 180 5.91 -10.06 1.48
N PRO A 181 4.85 -10.42 2.25
CA PRO A 181 3.73 -9.53 2.51
C PRO A 181 4.14 -8.28 3.31
N PRO A 182 3.94 -7.05 2.79
CA PRO A 182 4.29 -5.83 3.51
C PRO A 182 3.25 -5.45 4.56
N ALA A 183 3.65 -4.67 5.57
CA ALA A 183 2.69 -4.11 6.53
C ALA A 183 1.72 -3.13 5.85
N LEU A 184 0.42 -3.20 6.23
CA LEU A 184 -0.67 -2.45 5.62
C LEU A 184 -1.00 -1.13 6.34
N VAL A 185 -0.30 -0.79 7.41
CA VAL A 185 -0.57 0.42 8.20
C VAL A 185 -0.36 1.70 7.39
N GLY A 186 -1.20 2.69 7.61
CA GLY A 186 -1.10 4.01 6.99
C GLY A 186 -1.36 4.08 5.48
N LEU A 187 -1.98 3.07 4.86
CA LEU A 187 -2.20 3.03 3.39
C LEU A 187 -2.90 4.27 2.85
N GLY A 188 -3.94 4.77 3.54
CA GLY A 188 -4.66 5.97 3.12
C GLY A 188 -3.76 7.21 3.06
N VAL A 189 -2.86 7.39 4.04
CA VAL A 189 -1.91 8.51 4.08
C VAL A 189 -0.88 8.39 2.97
N VAL A 190 -0.39 7.19 2.70
CA VAL A 190 0.55 6.95 1.58
C VAL A 190 -0.08 7.30 0.25
N GLN A 191 -1.33 6.89 0.01
CA GLN A 191 -2.04 7.25 -1.21
C GLN A 191 -2.27 8.76 -1.32
N ALA A 192 -2.66 9.42 -0.23
CA ALA A 192 -2.84 10.88 -0.23
C ALA A 192 -1.53 11.62 -0.57
N LEU A 193 -0.38 11.21 0.00
CA LEU A 193 0.93 11.75 -0.36
C LEU A 193 1.27 11.53 -1.83
N ALA A 194 1.10 10.30 -2.33
CA ALA A 194 1.38 9.97 -3.73
C ALA A 194 0.47 10.75 -4.71
N HIS A 195 -0.77 11.00 -4.31
CA HIS A 195 -1.71 11.85 -5.06
C HIS A 195 -1.22 13.31 -5.14
N GLU A 196 -0.79 13.90 -4.02
CA GLU A 196 -0.20 15.25 -4.04
C GLU A 196 1.06 15.29 -4.91
N MET A 197 1.97 14.31 -4.75
CA MET A 197 3.20 14.23 -5.55
C MET A 197 2.88 14.12 -7.04
N THR A 198 1.92 13.28 -7.42
CA THR A 198 1.44 13.15 -8.80
C THR A 198 0.93 14.49 -9.34
N GLY A 199 0.09 15.17 -8.58
CA GLY A 199 -0.45 16.48 -8.96
C GLY A 199 0.65 17.54 -9.14
N GLU A 200 1.63 17.59 -8.24
CA GLU A 200 2.78 18.52 -8.32
C GLU A 200 3.64 18.23 -9.58
N LEU A 201 3.92 16.96 -9.90
CA LEU A 201 4.70 16.58 -11.09
C LEU A 201 3.94 16.86 -12.39
N GLN A 202 2.66 16.54 -12.46
CA GLN A 202 1.83 16.82 -13.63
C GLN A 202 1.62 18.32 -13.85
N GLN A 203 1.54 19.11 -12.78
CA GLN A 203 1.51 20.57 -12.88
C GLN A 203 2.81 21.12 -13.49
N GLN A 204 3.99 20.64 -13.05
CA GLN A 204 5.28 21.03 -13.62
C GLN A 204 5.39 20.67 -15.11
N ARG A 205 4.87 19.51 -15.51
CA ARG A 205 4.77 19.12 -16.93
C ARG A 205 3.87 20.09 -17.70
N ALA A 206 2.72 20.46 -17.16
CA ALA A 206 1.80 21.39 -17.82
C ALA A 206 2.41 22.79 -17.96
N ASP A 207 3.15 23.25 -16.93
CA ASP A 207 3.87 24.52 -16.97
C ASP A 207 4.97 24.50 -18.03
N LEU A 208 5.79 23.45 -18.07
CA LEU A 208 6.84 23.24 -19.07
C LEU A 208 6.29 23.30 -20.51
N LEU A 209 5.17 22.62 -20.79
CA LEU A 209 4.53 22.63 -22.11
C LEU A 209 4.05 24.05 -22.49
N ARG A 210 3.46 24.78 -21.54
CA ARG A 210 3.04 26.18 -21.78
C ARG A 210 4.22 27.10 -22.07
N ASP A 211 5.32 26.94 -21.32
CA ASP A 211 6.53 27.76 -21.49
C ASP A 211 7.26 27.46 -22.79
N ALA A 212 7.33 26.18 -23.20
CA ALA A 212 7.89 25.79 -24.49
C ALA A 212 7.08 26.37 -25.66
N ALA A 213 5.75 26.28 -25.61
CA ALA A 213 4.86 26.82 -26.64
C ALA A 213 4.95 28.36 -26.73
N ARG A 214 4.95 29.07 -25.60
CA ARG A 214 5.05 30.54 -25.57
C ARG A 214 6.41 31.05 -26.03
N GLY A 215 7.47 30.35 -25.62
CA GLY A 215 8.86 30.75 -25.92
C GLY A 215 9.33 30.33 -27.30
N GLY A 216 8.59 29.52 -28.04
CA GLY A 216 8.95 29.02 -29.37
C GLY A 216 10.27 28.21 -29.40
N ALA A 217 10.71 27.67 -28.26
CA ALA A 217 11.97 26.94 -28.10
C ALA A 217 11.79 25.72 -27.18
N VAL A 218 12.68 24.74 -27.34
CA VAL A 218 12.76 23.61 -26.40
C VAL A 218 13.02 24.14 -24.99
N ARG A 219 12.29 23.61 -24.03
CA ARG A 219 12.46 23.91 -22.60
C ARG A 219 12.69 22.62 -21.82
N GLU A 220 13.35 22.75 -20.68
CA GLU A 220 13.52 21.66 -19.72
C GLU A 220 13.16 22.12 -18.32
N THR A 221 12.72 21.20 -17.49
CA THR A 221 12.47 21.41 -16.07
C THR A 221 12.96 20.23 -15.26
N ARG A 222 13.47 20.51 -14.06
CA ARG A 222 13.77 19.48 -13.08
C ARG A 222 12.48 19.17 -12.32
N LEU A 223 12.07 17.91 -12.38
CA LEU A 223 10.87 17.43 -11.70
C LEU A 223 11.18 17.17 -10.23
N THR A 224 10.47 17.86 -9.35
CA THR A 224 10.62 17.67 -7.89
C THR A 224 9.27 17.68 -7.20
N SER A 225 9.09 16.84 -6.18
CA SER A 225 7.92 16.84 -5.32
C SER A 225 8.31 16.46 -3.90
N LYS A 226 7.81 17.16 -2.89
CA LYS A 226 8.10 16.89 -1.46
C LYS A 226 9.60 16.77 -1.12
N GLY A 227 10.47 17.40 -1.89
CA GLY A 227 11.93 17.31 -1.75
C GLY A 227 12.58 16.12 -2.50
N VAL A 228 11.79 15.29 -3.14
CA VAL A 228 12.26 14.18 -4.00
C VAL A 228 12.52 14.67 -5.41
N ASP A 229 13.65 14.27 -5.98
CA ASP A 229 14.05 14.57 -7.36
C ASP A 229 13.71 13.39 -8.29
N PHE A 230 12.93 13.68 -9.33
CA PHE A 230 12.52 12.72 -10.37
C PHE A 230 13.22 12.93 -11.70
N GLY A 231 14.32 13.70 -11.74
CA GLY A 231 15.10 13.94 -12.94
C GLY A 231 14.61 15.12 -13.79
N VAL A 232 14.83 15.05 -15.08
CA VAL A 232 14.59 16.16 -16.01
C VAL A 232 13.59 15.77 -17.09
N LEU A 233 12.63 16.63 -17.34
CA LEU A 233 11.66 16.54 -18.43
C LEU A 233 11.92 17.65 -19.44
N ARG A 234 11.85 17.33 -20.74
CA ARG A 234 11.97 18.33 -21.83
C ARG A 234 10.71 18.38 -22.66
N ALA A 235 10.39 19.55 -23.17
CA ALA A 235 9.27 19.74 -24.10
C ALA A 235 9.65 20.62 -25.28
N THR A 236 9.12 20.29 -26.47
CA THR A 236 9.23 21.11 -27.68
C THR A 236 8.06 22.11 -27.76
N PRO A 237 8.18 23.21 -28.56
CA PRO A 237 7.07 24.12 -28.81
C PRO A 237 5.84 23.46 -29.46
N ARG A 238 6.01 22.29 -30.06
CA ARG A 238 4.93 21.50 -30.67
C ARG A 238 4.24 20.58 -29.69
N GLY A 239 4.67 20.55 -28.41
CA GLY A 239 4.07 19.72 -27.37
C GLY A 239 4.65 18.30 -27.28
N GLU A 240 5.75 17.99 -27.99
CA GLU A 240 6.44 16.72 -27.85
C GLU A 240 7.20 16.70 -26.53
N ILE A 241 7.16 15.57 -25.82
CA ILE A 241 7.78 15.36 -24.53
C ILE A 241 8.95 14.36 -24.66
N ASP A 242 10.12 14.75 -24.19
CA ASP A 242 11.23 13.82 -23.93
C ASP A 242 11.30 13.50 -22.44
N ALA A 243 10.94 12.27 -22.11
CA ALA A 243 10.90 11.71 -20.77
C ALA A 243 12.16 10.86 -20.44
N SER A 244 13.16 10.82 -21.29
CA SER A 244 14.37 9.98 -21.11
C SER A 244 15.20 10.36 -19.89
N GLY A 245 15.05 11.61 -19.41
CA GLY A 245 15.72 12.11 -18.22
C GLY A 245 14.96 11.88 -16.90
N ILE A 246 13.78 11.26 -16.94
CA ILE A 246 12.98 10.95 -15.74
C ILE A 246 13.56 9.72 -15.04
N ARG A 247 13.44 9.69 -13.70
CA ARG A 247 13.95 8.61 -12.86
C ARG A 247 12.95 8.26 -11.75
N GLY A 248 12.73 6.94 -11.56
CA GLY A 248 11.98 6.39 -10.45
C GLY A 248 10.46 6.61 -10.50
N VAL A 249 9.95 7.14 -11.61
CA VAL A 249 8.52 7.30 -11.94
C VAL A 249 8.32 7.02 -13.42
N ASP A 250 7.13 6.64 -13.84
CA ASP A 250 6.82 6.41 -15.25
C ASP A 250 6.60 7.74 -16.01
N ALA A 251 6.59 7.67 -17.34
CA ALA A 251 6.41 8.85 -18.20
C ALA A 251 5.04 9.55 -18.03
N ASP A 252 4.06 8.87 -17.42
CA ASP A 252 2.77 9.44 -17.03
C ASP A 252 2.87 10.38 -15.84
N LEU A 253 4.01 10.36 -15.11
CA LEU A 253 4.27 11.11 -13.88
C LEU A 253 3.31 10.77 -12.73
N VAL A 254 2.76 9.56 -12.73
CA VAL A 254 1.94 9.04 -11.65
C VAL A 254 2.83 8.33 -10.62
N VAL A 255 2.85 8.83 -9.40
CA VAL A 255 3.54 8.18 -8.28
C VAL A 255 2.72 6.96 -7.86
N LYS A 256 3.32 5.78 -7.94
CA LYS A 256 2.68 4.48 -7.69
C LYS A 256 3.27 3.85 -6.42
N PRO A 257 2.67 4.09 -5.24
CA PRO A 257 3.30 3.75 -3.97
C PRO A 257 3.03 2.32 -3.48
N PHE A 258 2.37 1.47 -4.27
CA PHE A 258 1.97 0.13 -3.86
C PHE A 258 2.61 -0.96 -4.69
N GLY A 259 2.83 -2.12 -4.03
CA GLY A 259 3.64 -3.23 -4.52
C GLY A 259 5.14 -2.96 -4.40
N TRP A 260 5.94 -4.02 -4.29
CA TRP A 260 7.41 -3.90 -4.19
C TRP A 260 8.06 -3.22 -5.39
N LYS A 261 7.43 -3.32 -6.56
CA LYS A 261 7.88 -2.69 -7.80
C LYS A 261 7.28 -1.29 -8.03
N GLY A 262 6.40 -0.79 -7.13
CA GLY A 262 5.75 0.50 -7.34
C GLY A 262 4.94 0.55 -8.64
N THR A 263 4.03 -0.38 -8.81
CA THR A 263 3.26 -0.55 -10.06
C THR A 263 1.81 -0.10 -9.96
N LEU A 264 1.30 0.11 -8.75
CA LEU A 264 -0.10 0.46 -8.50
C LEU A 264 -0.25 1.82 -7.83
N PRO A 265 -1.12 2.69 -8.36
CA PRO A 265 -1.34 4.03 -7.84
C PRO A 265 -2.23 4.06 -6.59
N SER A 266 -3.09 3.06 -6.42
CA SER A 266 -4.05 2.98 -5.31
C SER A 266 -3.94 1.67 -4.54
N PHE A 267 -4.21 1.72 -3.24
CA PHE A 267 -4.31 0.51 -2.42
C PHE A 267 -5.61 -0.27 -2.74
N THR A 268 -6.60 0.38 -3.36
CA THR A 268 -7.84 -0.24 -3.83
C THR A 268 -7.54 -1.23 -4.95
N ASP A 269 -6.77 -0.81 -5.97
CA ASP A 269 -6.33 -1.70 -7.05
C ASP A 269 -5.47 -2.83 -6.51
N PHE A 270 -4.57 -2.50 -5.56
CA PHE A 270 -3.73 -3.51 -4.91
C PHE A 270 -4.55 -4.55 -4.14
N ALA A 271 -5.58 -4.11 -3.39
CA ALA A 271 -6.46 -5.01 -2.64
C ALA A 271 -7.30 -5.91 -3.58
N ALA A 272 -7.80 -5.35 -4.69
CA ALA A 272 -8.56 -6.12 -5.68
C ALA A 272 -7.70 -7.22 -6.33
N GLU A 273 -6.45 -6.89 -6.69
CA GLU A 273 -5.51 -7.88 -7.21
C GLU A 273 -5.09 -8.92 -6.16
N ALA A 274 -4.85 -8.49 -4.91
CA ALA A 274 -4.47 -9.39 -3.83
C ALA A 274 -5.57 -10.42 -3.52
N LEU A 275 -6.85 -10.00 -3.51
CA LEU A 275 -7.99 -10.91 -3.37
C LEU A 275 -7.98 -11.97 -4.47
N GLN A 276 -7.83 -11.57 -5.73
CA GLN A 276 -7.79 -12.49 -6.87
C GLN A 276 -6.57 -13.41 -6.83
N ILE A 277 -5.38 -12.86 -6.60
CA ILE A 277 -4.13 -13.62 -6.66
C ILE A 277 -4.04 -14.61 -5.49
N HIS A 278 -4.29 -14.16 -4.25
CA HIS A 278 -3.95 -14.90 -3.05
C HIS A 278 -5.12 -15.74 -2.50
N ILE A 279 -6.35 -15.30 -2.73
CA ILE A 279 -7.56 -15.98 -2.21
C ILE A 279 -8.39 -16.58 -3.36
N GLY A 280 -8.31 -15.97 -4.54
CA GLY A 280 -9.12 -16.35 -5.70
C GLY A 280 -10.49 -15.66 -5.72
N ILE A 281 -10.72 -14.65 -4.87
CA ILE A 281 -11.97 -13.90 -4.81
C ILE A 281 -11.98 -12.79 -5.87
N GLN A 282 -12.98 -12.81 -6.75
CA GLN A 282 -13.17 -11.82 -7.81
C GLN A 282 -14.05 -10.65 -7.32
N SER A 283 -13.45 -9.45 -7.28
CA SER A 283 -14.22 -8.26 -6.96
C SER A 283 -14.82 -7.63 -8.23
N ASP A 284 -16.03 -7.07 -8.12
CA ASP A 284 -16.67 -6.29 -9.19
C ASP A 284 -15.78 -5.16 -9.72
N VAL A 285 -14.90 -4.61 -8.86
CA VAL A 285 -13.96 -3.55 -9.24
C VAL A 285 -12.88 -4.09 -10.17
N LEU A 286 -12.31 -5.25 -9.86
CA LEU A 286 -11.34 -5.92 -10.72
C LEU A 286 -11.98 -6.31 -12.06
N LEU A 287 -13.15 -6.94 -12.02
CA LEU A 287 -13.89 -7.38 -13.21
C LEU A 287 -14.21 -6.21 -14.15
N ALA A 288 -14.55 -5.05 -13.61
CA ALA A 288 -14.85 -3.85 -14.40
C ALA A 288 -13.61 -3.20 -15.04
N SER A 289 -12.42 -3.39 -14.46
CA SER A 289 -11.16 -2.77 -14.90
C SER A 289 -10.31 -3.68 -15.79
N ALA A 290 -10.48 -4.99 -15.69
CA ALA A 290 -9.64 -5.97 -16.36
C ALA A 290 -10.20 -6.37 -17.72
N SER A 291 -9.29 -6.69 -18.66
CA SER A 291 -9.70 -7.32 -19.91
C SER A 291 -10.16 -8.76 -19.65
N PRO A 292 -11.06 -9.32 -20.49
CA PRO A 292 -11.47 -10.73 -20.37
C PRO A 292 -10.31 -11.73 -20.39
N GLU A 293 -9.18 -11.35 -20.98
CA GLU A 293 -7.95 -12.15 -21.03
C GLU A 293 -7.24 -12.18 -19.66
N VAL A 294 -7.50 -11.19 -18.81
CA VAL A 294 -6.87 -11.02 -17.48
C VAL A 294 -7.73 -11.66 -16.39
N VAL A 295 -9.05 -11.69 -16.54
CA VAL A 295 -10.00 -12.12 -15.50
C VAL A 295 -10.42 -13.58 -15.63
N GLY A 296 -10.08 -14.25 -16.71
CA GLY A 296 -10.41 -15.64 -16.95
C GLY A 296 -11.06 -15.87 -18.32
N LYS A 297 -11.16 -17.13 -18.72
CA LYS A 297 -11.72 -17.55 -20.01
C LYS A 297 -13.14 -18.08 -19.90
N GLY A 298 -13.83 -17.77 -18.81
CA GLY A 298 -15.22 -18.11 -18.61
C GLY A 298 -16.12 -17.45 -19.67
N ASN A 299 -17.13 -18.16 -20.14
CA ASN A 299 -18.11 -17.63 -21.08
C ASN A 299 -19.15 -16.73 -20.40
N ASP A 300 -19.11 -16.61 -19.09
CA ASP A 300 -20.03 -15.80 -18.28
C ASP A 300 -19.27 -14.62 -17.66
N ALA A 301 -19.65 -13.40 -18.02
CA ALA A 301 -19.03 -12.17 -17.50
C ALA A 301 -19.32 -11.94 -16.01
N THR A 302 -20.22 -12.70 -15.41
CA THR A 302 -20.57 -12.64 -13.99
C THR A 302 -19.90 -13.75 -13.16
N ASP A 303 -19.24 -14.69 -13.83
CA ASP A 303 -18.49 -15.81 -13.25
C ASP A 303 -17.34 -16.14 -14.22
N PRO A 304 -16.34 -15.24 -14.34
CA PRO A 304 -15.29 -15.37 -15.35
C PRO A 304 -14.35 -16.53 -15.11
N ASP A 305 -14.14 -16.97 -13.88
CA ASP A 305 -13.30 -18.12 -13.55
C ASP A 305 -14.05 -19.46 -13.58
N GLY A 306 -15.40 -19.40 -13.59
CA GLY A 306 -16.26 -20.55 -13.83
C GLY A 306 -16.34 -21.49 -12.63
N ASP A 307 -16.20 -21.00 -11.41
CA ASP A 307 -16.30 -21.79 -10.19
C ASP A 307 -17.76 -22.04 -9.74
N GLY A 308 -18.70 -21.27 -10.31
CA GLY A 308 -20.14 -21.36 -10.05
C GLY A 308 -20.66 -20.32 -9.06
N VAL A 309 -19.80 -19.52 -8.45
CA VAL A 309 -20.16 -18.41 -7.58
C VAL A 309 -20.17 -17.12 -8.42
N ARG A 310 -21.19 -16.30 -8.21
CA ARG A 310 -21.36 -15.00 -8.90
C ARG A 310 -21.38 -13.89 -7.87
N GLU A 311 -20.88 -12.72 -8.26
CA GLU A 311 -20.83 -11.56 -7.37
C GLU A 311 -20.11 -11.86 -6.05
N GLU A 312 -18.94 -12.51 -6.14
CA GLU A 312 -18.15 -12.96 -5.00
C GLU A 312 -17.85 -11.83 -4.03
N LEU A 313 -17.32 -10.69 -4.52
CA LEU A 313 -17.16 -9.49 -3.72
C LEU A 313 -17.69 -8.26 -4.47
N GLY A 314 -18.97 -7.96 -4.26
CA GLY A 314 -19.66 -6.82 -4.86
C GLY A 314 -19.09 -5.47 -4.40
N ARG A 315 -19.42 -4.39 -5.12
CA ARG A 315 -18.90 -3.03 -4.88
C ARG A 315 -19.12 -2.52 -3.47
N GLY A 316 -20.23 -2.86 -2.82
CA GLY A 316 -20.52 -2.43 -1.46
C GLY A 316 -19.59 -3.05 -0.42
N PRO A 317 -19.51 -4.39 -0.33
CA PRO A 317 -18.52 -5.09 0.51
C PRO A 317 -17.08 -4.68 0.22
N PHE A 318 -16.70 -4.52 -1.06
CA PHE A 318 -15.36 -4.07 -1.43
C PHE A 318 -15.07 -2.64 -0.95
N ALA A 319 -16.04 -1.73 -1.05
CA ALA A 319 -15.92 -0.36 -0.54
C ALA A 319 -15.77 -0.34 1.00
N ALA A 320 -16.42 -1.26 1.72
CA ALA A 320 -16.24 -1.42 3.16
C ALA A 320 -14.82 -1.87 3.51
N MET A 321 -14.28 -2.88 2.82
CA MET A 321 -12.89 -3.31 2.98
C MET A 321 -11.92 -2.16 2.69
N THR A 322 -12.17 -1.40 1.64
CA THR A 322 -11.39 -0.22 1.27
C THR A 322 -11.44 0.87 2.35
N ALA A 323 -12.62 1.13 2.95
CA ALA A 323 -12.75 2.07 4.06
C ALA A 323 -11.94 1.60 5.29
N HIS A 324 -11.95 0.31 5.61
CA HIS A 324 -11.09 -0.25 6.66
C HIS A 324 -9.60 0.02 6.40
N LEU A 325 -9.11 -0.30 5.21
CA LEU A 325 -7.70 -0.11 4.82
C LEU A 325 -7.29 1.36 4.80
N ALA A 326 -8.16 2.25 4.34
CA ALA A 326 -7.92 3.70 4.30
C ALA A 326 -7.69 4.30 5.69
N LEU A 327 -8.37 3.76 6.71
CA LEU A 327 -8.40 4.31 8.06
C LEU A 327 -7.42 3.64 9.03
N LEU A 328 -6.55 2.76 8.54
CA LEU A 328 -5.53 2.13 9.39
C LEU A 328 -4.60 3.18 9.99
N GLU A 329 -4.24 2.97 11.27
CA GLU A 329 -3.39 3.86 12.05
C GLU A 329 -2.01 4.06 11.46
N LEU A 330 -1.34 5.15 11.89
CA LEU A 330 0.08 5.36 11.65
C LEU A 330 0.92 4.64 12.73
N PRO A 331 2.10 4.14 12.39
CA PRO A 331 3.08 3.68 13.37
C PRO A 331 3.60 4.82 14.27
N VAL A 332 4.35 4.47 15.30
CA VAL A 332 5.02 5.46 16.17
C VAL A 332 6.00 6.28 15.35
N VAL A 333 5.90 7.59 15.45
CA VAL A 333 6.70 8.55 14.69
C VAL A 333 7.84 9.13 15.52
N GLU A 334 8.91 9.52 14.88
CA GLU A 334 10.13 10.03 15.49
C GLU A 334 9.92 11.16 16.54
N PRO A 335 9.10 12.20 16.33
CA PRO A 335 8.85 13.23 17.35
C PRO A 335 8.26 12.67 18.66
N LEU A 336 7.40 11.65 18.56
CA LEU A 336 6.82 11.01 19.75
C LEU A 336 7.85 10.17 20.53
N ILE A 337 8.92 9.72 19.85
CA ILE A 337 10.02 8.98 20.48
C ILE A 337 10.93 9.94 21.24
N GLN A 338 11.16 11.15 20.73
CA GLN A 338 12.00 12.16 21.39
C GLN A 338 11.40 12.66 22.70
N ASP A 339 10.07 12.76 22.77
CA ASP A 339 9.34 13.30 23.94
C ASP A 339 8.99 12.22 24.98
N ARG A 340 9.14 10.95 24.64
CA ARG A 340 8.79 9.82 25.53
C ARG A 340 10.01 8.97 25.83
N GLN A 341 10.14 8.54 27.08
CA GLN A 341 11.04 7.45 27.42
C GLN A 341 10.51 6.18 26.73
N LEU A 342 11.36 5.54 25.92
CA LEU A 342 10.98 4.28 25.28
C LEU A 342 10.66 3.20 26.33
N PRO A 343 9.70 2.32 26.04
CA PRO A 343 9.39 1.20 26.92
C PRO A 343 10.61 0.32 27.20
N ALA A 344 10.73 -0.18 28.41
CA ALA A 344 11.82 -1.01 28.90
C ALA A 344 12.28 -2.18 27.98
N PRO A 345 11.43 -2.84 27.16
CA PRO A 345 11.89 -3.88 26.23
C PRO A 345 12.86 -3.40 25.16
N ALA A 346 12.73 -2.16 24.70
CA ALA A 346 13.68 -1.58 23.75
C ALA A 346 15.06 -1.30 24.38
N GLN A 347 15.10 -1.14 25.70
CA GLN A 347 16.35 -0.97 26.46
C GLN A 347 17.08 -2.29 26.67
N SER A 348 16.37 -3.41 26.73
CA SER A 348 16.97 -4.74 27.02
C SER A 348 17.59 -5.42 25.79
N LEU A 349 17.24 -4.99 24.58
CA LEU A 349 17.78 -5.53 23.33
C LEU A 349 19.04 -4.78 22.84
N ALA A 350 19.35 -3.63 23.43
CA ALA A 350 20.62 -2.96 23.19
C ALA A 350 21.73 -3.74 23.92
N ALA A 351 22.81 -4.08 23.19
CA ALA A 351 24.02 -4.58 23.84
C ALA A 351 24.39 -3.61 24.97
N PRO A 352 24.90 -4.08 26.13
CA PRO A 352 25.26 -3.23 27.25
C PRO A 352 26.36 -2.26 26.80
N THR A 353 25.95 -1.07 26.34
CA THR A 353 26.86 0.03 26.08
C THR A 353 26.93 0.86 27.36
N THR A 354 28.10 1.40 27.63
CA THR A 354 28.34 2.33 28.76
C THR A 354 27.62 3.68 28.54
N THR A 355 26.92 3.84 27.44
CA THR A 355 26.22 5.05 27.01
C THR A 355 24.72 4.94 27.29
N SER A 356 24.06 6.10 27.51
CA SER A 356 22.61 6.13 27.69
C SER A 356 21.89 5.83 26.39
N PHE A 357 20.72 5.19 26.46
CA PHE A 357 19.84 4.97 25.31
C PHE A 357 19.62 6.24 24.45
N ALA A 358 19.42 7.39 25.09
CA ALA A 358 19.23 8.66 24.38
C ALA A 358 20.44 9.05 23.51
N TYR A 359 21.66 8.78 23.98
CA TYR A 359 22.88 9.02 23.21
C TYR A 359 22.95 8.08 22.00
N ASP A 360 22.74 6.78 22.20
CA ASP A 360 22.80 5.79 21.12
C ASP A 360 21.73 6.05 20.06
N PHE A 361 20.51 6.41 20.47
CA PHE A 361 19.44 6.83 19.55
C PHE A 361 19.84 8.06 18.72
N GLN A 362 20.31 9.14 19.37
CA GLN A 362 20.71 10.36 18.66
C GLN A 362 21.92 10.15 17.75
N ARG A 363 22.86 9.28 18.17
CA ARG A 363 24.01 8.92 17.32
C ARG A 363 23.58 8.06 16.13
N GLY A 364 22.74 7.06 16.35
CA GLY A 364 22.17 6.23 15.29
C GLY A 364 21.37 7.03 14.28
N ARG A 365 20.56 8.00 14.75
CA ARG A 365 19.84 8.95 13.89
C ARG A 365 20.79 9.76 13.01
N ARG A 366 21.87 10.31 13.57
CA ARG A 366 22.88 11.02 12.76
C ARG A 366 23.53 10.11 11.74
N GLN A 367 23.90 8.88 12.14
CA GLN A 367 24.48 7.89 11.23
C GLN A 367 23.54 7.55 10.05
N PHE A 368 22.23 7.45 10.29
CA PHE A 368 21.24 7.22 9.23
C PHE A 368 21.32 8.29 8.12
N HIS A 369 21.59 9.55 8.49
CA HIS A 369 21.81 10.63 7.53
C HIS A 369 23.24 10.60 6.94
N GLU A 370 24.26 10.46 7.78
CA GLU A 370 25.68 10.50 7.39
C GLU A 370 26.03 9.38 6.40
N LEU A 371 25.43 8.19 6.55
CA LEU A 371 25.62 7.04 5.67
C LEU A 371 24.84 7.15 4.34
N GLY A 372 23.96 8.15 4.20
CA GLY A 372 23.15 8.34 2.99
C GLY A 372 21.82 7.60 2.96
N CYS A 373 21.45 6.85 4.02
CA CYS A 373 20.18 6.11 4.07
C CYS A 373 18.96 7.04 3.88
N ALA A 374 19.02 8.24 4.46
CA ALA A 374 17.96 9.26 4.37
C ALA A 374 17.75 9.82 2.94
N GLY A 375 18.63 9.49 1.99
CA GLY A 375 18.50 9.93 0.58
C GLY A 375 17.34 9.25 -0.14
N CYS A 376 17.10 7.97 0.15
CA CYS A 376 15.94 7.18 -0.32
C CYS A 376 14.90 7.02 0.79
N HIS A 377 15.34 6.59 1.98
CA HIS A 377 14.48 6.50 3.16
C HIS A 377 14.29 7.89 3.80
N MET A 378 13.72 8.83 3.03
CA MET A 378 13.42 10.18 3.49
C MET A 378 12.55 10.14 4.74
N PRO A 379 13.02 10.67 5.89
CA PRO A 379 12.30 10.47 7.15
C PRO A 379 10.88 11.01 7.16
N MET A 380 10.66 12.20 6.59
CA MET A 380 9.39 12.90 6.71
C MET A 380 9.01 13.63 5.43
N MET A 381 7.73 13.55 5.07
CA MET A 381 7.08 14.40 4.07
C MET A 381 5.92 15.17 4.69
N VAL A 382 5.58 16.33 4.13
CA VAL A 382 4.42 17.11 4.58
C VAL A 382 3.25 16.87 3.63
N LEU A 383 2.18 16.27 4.14
CA LEU A 383 0.89 16.20 3.46
C LEU A 383 0.17 17.55 3.63
N ARG A 384 -0.23 18.18 2.54
CA ARG A 384 -0.90 19.51 2.57
C ARG A 384 -2.40 19.40 2.79
N SER A 385 -3.02 18.37 2.19
CA SER A 385 -4.46 18.10 2.34
C SER A 385 -4.68 16.72 2.95
N PRO A 386 -5.44 16.60 4.05
CA PRO A 386 -5.77 15.29 4.62
C PRO A 386 -6.89 14.58 3.86
N MET A 387 -7.40 15.18 2.78
CA MET A 387 -8.51 14.63 2.01
C MET A 387 -8.05 13.48 1.13
N LEU A 388 -8.52 12.29 1.43
CA LEU A 388 -8.31 11.07 0.62
C LEU A 388 -9.50 10.87 -0.32
N VAL A 389 -9.22 10.69 -1.60
CA VAL A 389 -10.21 10.26 -2.61
C VAL A 389 -9.99 8.78 -2.90
N VAL A 390 -11.05 8.01 -2.78
CA VAL A 390 -11.09 6.57 -3.04
C VAL A 390 -12.30 6.28 -3.91
N ASP A 391 -12.13 5.48 -4.94
CA ASP A 391 -13.24 5.11 -5.82
C ASP A 391 -14.35 4.37 -5.05
N GLY A 392 -15.59 4.74 -5.32
CA GLY A 392 -16.77 4.17 -4.67
C GLY A 392 -17.07 4.72 -3.27
N LEU A 393 -16.26 5.67 -2.76
CA LEU A 393 -16.48 6.31 -1.46
C LEU A 393 -16.54 7.84 -1.61
N PRO A 394 -17.34 8.54 -0.77
CA PRO A 394 -17.17 9.98 -0.59
C PRO A 394 -15.75 10.30 -0.07
N PRO A 395 -15.21 11.52 -0.31
CA PRO A 395 -13.90 11.91 0.20
C PRO A 395 -13.80 11.71 1.73
N ILE A 396 -12.65 11.23 2.18
CA ILE A 396 -12.37 10.91 3.59
C ILE A 396 -11.37 11.94 4.14
N ASP A 397 -11.73 12.66 5.20
CA ASP A 397 -10.79 13.51 5.94
C ASP A 397 -9.96 12.64 6.91
N LEU A 398 -8.76 12.28 6.51
CA LEU A 398 -7.86 11.43 7.30
C LEU A 398 -7.47 12.06 8.64
N SER A 399 -7.48 13.39 8.78
CA SER A 399 -7.13 14.06 10.03
C SER A 399 -8.19 13.87 11.11
N GLN A 400 -9.44 13.63 10.71
CA GLN A 400 -10.57 13.44 11.60
C GLN A 400 -10.97 11.97 11.75
N GLN A 401 -10.72 11.17 10.73
CA GLN A 401 -11.35 9.87 10.55
C GLN A 401 -10.40 8.68 10.78
N MET A 402 -9.07 8.89 10.73
CA MET A 402 -8.10 7.81 10.94
C MET A 402 -8.15 7.26 12.36
N ARG A 403 -7.86 5.95 12.47
CA ARG A 403 -7.56 5.31 13.75
C ARG A 403 -6.32 5.94 14.37
N GLN A 404 -6.32 6.04 15.69
CA GLN A 404 -5.20 6.62 16.42
C GLN A 404 -4.05 5.60 16.60
N PRO A 405 -2.79 6.04 16.52
CA PRO A 405 -2.33 7.39 16.17
C PRO A 405 -2.61 7.72 14.70
N GLY A 406 -3.08 8.95 14.46
CA GLY A 406 -3.43 9.48 13.16
C GLY A 406 -2.65 10.75 12.80
N LEU A 407 -3.11 11.46 11.78
CA LEU A 407 -2.51 12.71 11.31
C LEU A 407 -2.71 13.83 12.33
N ARG A 408 -1.66 14.65 12.55
CA ARG A 408 -1.71 15.86 13.38
C ARG A 408 -1.18 17.05 12.57
N TYR A 409 -1.95 18.12 12.55
CA TYR A 409 -1.55 19.35 11.84
C TYR A 409 -0.42 20.06 12.59
N ASP A 410 0.60 20.47 11.83
CA ASP A 410 1.70 21.31 12.32
C ASP A 410 1.67 22.67 11.60
N ALA A 411 1.36 23.72 12.37
CA ALA A 411 1.25 25.08 11.82
C ALA A 411 2.58 25.63 11.31
N SER A 412 3.70 25.19 11.86
CA SER A 412 5.04 25.63 11.43
C SER A 412 5.42 25.05 10.06
N LEU A 413 4.91 23.86 9.74
CA LEU A 413 5.09 23.19 8.46
C LEU A 413 3.95 23.50 7.46
N GLY A 414 2.86 24.07 7.95
CA GLY A 414 1.65 24.35 7.16
C GLY A 414 1.00 23.08 6.61
N GLY A 415 1.01 21.97 7.36
CA GLY A 415 0.47 20.69 6.93
C GLY A 415 0.63 19.59 7.97
N TYR A 416 0.50 18.34 7.53
CA TYR A 416 0.56 17.17 8.36
C TYR A 416 1.90 16.44 8.12
N PRO A 417 2.86 16.44 9.08
CA PRO A 417 4.10 15.69 8.93
C PRO A 417 3.82 14.19 8.95
N VAL A 418 4.31 13.50 7.93
CA VAL A 418 4.20 12.04 7.78
C VAL A 418 5.60 11.45 7.80
N TRP A 419 5.92 10.72 8.88
CA TRP A 419 7.22 10.11 9.11
C TRP A 419 7.28 8.71 8.52
N LEU A 420 7.24 8.60 7.19
CA LEU A 420 7.16 7.31 6.49
C LEU A 420 8.51 6.67 6.21
N PHE A 421 9.59 7.42 6.21
CA PHE A 421 10.94 6.94 5.85
C PHE A 421 10.99 6.31 4.46
N SER A 422 10.47 7.01 3.48
CA SER A 422 10.48 6.63 2.07
C SER A 422 10.31 7.88 1.22
N ASP A 423 10.92 7.90 0.05
CA ASP A 423 10.72 8.92 -0.98
C ASP A 423 9.60 8.57 -1.98
N LEU A 424 8.97 7.39 -1.84
CA LEU A 424 7.95 6.85 -2.73
C LEU A 424 8.40 6.77 -4.20
N LYS A 425 9.69 6.62 -4.42
CA LYS A 425 10.36 6.56 -5.71
C LYS A 425 10.96 5.17 -5.94
N ARG A 426 11.08 4.74 -7.19
CA ARG A 426 11.80 3.51 -7.56
C ARG A 426 13.29 3.80 -7.74
N HIS A 427 14.12 2.84 -7.31
CA HIS A 427 15.57 2.87 -7.44
C HIS A 427 16.09 1.57 -8.01
N ASP A 428 17.17 1.65 -8.77
CA ASP A 428 17.93 0.47 -9.19
C ASP A 428 18.72 -0.09 -8.01
N MET A 429 18.32 -1.28 -7.55
CA MET A 429 18.92 -1.97 -6.42
C MET A 429 19.96 -3.02 -6.84
N GLY A 430 20.42 -2.97 -8.08
CA GLY A 430 21.46 -3.85 -8.61
C GLY A 430 20.98 -5.25 -8.99
N THR A 431 21.87 -5.97 -9.68
CA THR A 431 21.55 -7.30 -10.25
C THR A 431 21.33 -8.38 -9.21
N ALA A 432 21.92 -8.24 -8.01
CA ALA A 432 21.72 -9.18 -6.90
C ALA A 432 20.27 -9.17 -6.37
N ASN A 433 19.55 -8.07 -6.62
CA ASN A 433 18.13 -7.91 -6.23
C ASN A 433 17.17 -8.06 -7.42
N ALA A 434 17.68 -8.37 -8.63
CA ALA A 434 16.84 -8.41 -9.82
C ALA A 434 15.70 -9.43 -9.70
N ALA A 435 14.48 -8.99 -10.00
CA ALA A 435 13.34 -9.85 -10.23
C ALA A 435 13.60 -10.75 -11.46
N ARG A 436 12.86 -11.85 -11.58
CA ARG A 436 12.92 -12.74 -12.76
C ARG A 436 12.11 -12.18 -13.93
N HIS A 437 11.01 -11.49 -13.60
CA HIS A 437 10.05 -11.00 -14.57
C HIS A 437 9.91 -9.47 -14.51
N VAL A 438 9.74 -8.86 -15.68
CA VAL A 438 9.36 -7.44 -15.78
C VAL A 438 7.90 -7.30 -15.36
N GLN A 439 7.64 -6.52 -14.32
CA GLN A 439 6.30 -6.30 -13.81
C GLN A 439 5.78 -4.94 -14.32
N ARG A 440 4.74 -4.95 -15.16
CA ARG A 440 4.10 -3.73 -15.71
C ARG A 440 5.08 -2.71 -16.28
N GLY A 441 6.13 -3.20 -16.95
CA GLY A 441 7.16 -2.36 -17.58
C GLY A 441 8.26 -1.86 -16.65
N VAL A 442 8.22 -2.16 -15.36
CA VAL A 442 9.29 -1.80 -14.41
C VAL A 442 10.46 -2.76 -14.56
N ALA A 443 11.66 -2.22 -14.68
CA ALA A 443 12.90 -3.00 -14.90
C ALA A 443 13.17 -3.98 -13.75
N LEU A 444 13.92 -5.07 -14.07
CA LEU A 444 14.12 -6.17 -13.11
C LEU A 444 14.76 -5.70 -11.80
N GLN A 445 15.71 -4.76 -11.85
CA GLN A 445 16.45 -4.26 -10.70
C GLN A 445 15.74 -3.14 -9.94
N GLU A 446 14.73 -2.51 -10.54
CA GLU A 446 14.05 -1.37 -9.91
C GLU A 446 13.03 -1.82 -8.86
N TYR A 447 13.10 -1.20 -7.68
CA TYR A 447 12.18 -1.39 -6.56
C TYR A 447 11.79 -0.06 -5.95
N LEU A 448 10.54 0.01 -5.48
CA LEU A 448 10.05 1.11 -4.67
C LEU A 448 10.78 1.14 -3.33
N THR A 449 11.19 2.32 -2.87
CA THR A 449 11.71 2.48 -1.50
C THR A 449 10.63 2.08 -0.47
N PRO A 450 10.82 0.99 0.29
CA PRO A 450 9.85 0.59 1.30
C PRO A 450 9.83 1.60 2.46
N ARG A 451 8.67 1.75 3.06
CA ARG A 451 8.51 2.57 4.26
C ARG A 451 9.17 1.88 5.45
N LEU A 452 9.98 2.62 6.25
CA LEU A 452 10.59 2.06 7.45
C LEU A 452 9.77 2.30 8.72
N TRP A 453 8.62 2.95 8.64
CA TRP A 453 7.74 3.04 9.79
C TRP A 453 7.25 1.65 10.23
N GLY A 454 7.40 1.33 11.52
CA GLY A 454 7.09 0.00 12.05
C GLY A 454 8.10 -1.09 11.65
N VAL A 455 9.25 -0.72 11.06
CA VAL A 455 10.25 -1.69 10.58
C VAL A 455 10.81 -2.58 11.68
N ALA A 456 10.86 -2.10 12.93
CA ALA A 456 11.31 -2.91 14.07
C ALA A 456 10.45 -4.16 14.33
N ASP A 457 9.22 -4.16 13.84
CA ASP A 457 8.23 -5.22 14.09
C ASP A 457 7.92 -6.05 12.83
N SER A 458 8.68 -5.89 11.72
CA SER A 458 8.35 -6.45 10.41
C SER A 458 9.45 -7.33 9.78
N ALA A 459 10.41 -7.85 10.57
CA ALA A 459 11.34 -8.85 10.03
C ALA A 459 10.57 -10.12 9.59
N PRO A 460 11.00 -10.81 8.51
CA PRO A 460 12.21 -10.61 7.72
C PRO A 460 12.09 -9.44 6.72
N TYR A 461 13.24 -8.96 6.25
CA TYR A 461 13.33 -7.77 5.40
C TYR A 461 13.67 -8.10 3.94
N LEU A 462 13.67 -7.07 3.09
CA LEU A 462 13.75 -7.10 1.63
C LEU A 462 12.45 -7.62 1.00
N HIS A 463 12.36 -7.50 -0.32
CA HIS A 463 11.15 -7.83 -1.07
C HIS A 463 10.74 -9.32 -1.00
N ASP A 464 11.67 -10.18 -0.68
CA ASP A 464 11.53 -11.64 -0.60
C ASP A 464 11.73 -12.20 0.83
N GLY A 465 11.92 -11.33 1.83
CA GLY A 465 12.08 -11.76 3.22
C GLY A 465 13.40 -12.46 3.54
N ARG A 466 14.38 -12.47 2.62
CA ARG A 466 15.65 -13.20 2.81
C ARG A 466 16.57 -12.63 3.88
N ALA A 467 16.31 -11.42 4.37
CA ALA A 467 17.14 -10.74 5.36
C ALA A 467 16.53 -10.83 6.78
N PRO A 468 17.08 -11.67 7.67
CA PRO A 468 16.50 -11.90 9.00
C PRO A 468 16.79 -10.75 9.99
N SER A 469 17.68 -9.82 9.64
CA SER A 469 18.04 -8.69 10.51
C SER A 469 18.37 -7.44 9.69
N PHE A 470 18.46 -6.28 10.37
CA PHE A 470 18.85 -5.02 9.74
C PHE A 470 20.22 -5.09 9.07
N ASP A 471 21.19 -5.76 9.69
CA ASP A 471 22.53 -5.89 9.11
C ASP A 471 22.50 -6.63 7.77
N TYR A 472 21.73 -7.72 7.68
CA TYR A 472 21.53 -8.45 6.44
C TYR A 472 20.73 -7.63 5.40
N ALA A 473 19.73 -6.89 5.85
CA ALA A 473 18.96 -6.03 4.97
C ALA A 473 19.83 -4.91 4.37
N ILE A 474 20.66 -4.25 5.19
CA ILE A 474 21.57 -3.19 4.73
C ILE A 474 22.66 -3.79 3.82
N ALA A 475 23.21 -4.96 4.17
CA ALA A 475 24.18 -5.67 3.32
C ALA A 475 23.58 -6.10 1.97
N GLY A 476 22.26 -6.29 1.88
CA GLY A 476 21.54 -6.59 0.65
C GLY A 476 21.34 -5.40 -0.28
N HIS A 477 21.64 -4.15 0.13
CA HIS A 477 21.55 -2.99 -0.73
C HIS A 477 22.66 -2.99 -1.77
N ASP A 478 22.29 -2.81 -3.05
CA ASP A 478 23.22 -2.72 -4.18
C ASP A 478 22.76 -1.60 -5.14
N GLY A 479 23.35 -1.49 -6.33
CA GLY A 479 22.99 -0.44 -7.28
C GLY A 479 23.11 0.96 -6.66
N GLU A 480 22.02 1.72 -6.64
CA GLU A 480 21.97 3.07 -6.03
C GLU A 480 22.24 3.04 -4.51
N GLY A 481 21.97 1.93 -3.83
CA GLY A 481 22.23 1.75 -2.39
C GLY A 481 23.64 1.32 -2.03
N ALA A 482 24.50 0.97 -3.01
CA ALA A 482 25.81 0.36 -2.77
C ALA A 482 26.76 1.25 -1.94
N ALA A 483 26.72 2.57 -2.13
CA ALA A 483 27.54 3.51 -1.36
C ALA A 483 27.17 3.53 0.13
N ALA A 484 25.87 3.53 0.44
CA ALA A 484 25.37 3.49 1.82
C ALA A 484 25.72 2.15 2.49
N ARG A 485 25.60 1.03 1.77
CA ARG A 485 26.06 -0.28 2.23
C ARG A 485 27.54 -0.26 2.59
N ALA A 486 28.42 0.18 1.68
CA ALA A 486 29.85 0.22 1.92
C ALA A 486 30.21 1.10 3.14
N ALA A 487 29.55 2.23 3.30
CA ALA A 487 29.74 3.09 4.46
C ALA A 487 29.30 2.41 5.78
N PHE A 488 28.19 1.66 5.76
CA PHE A 488 27.74 0.85 6.91
C PHE A 488 28.73 -0.28 7.24
N GLU A 489 29.24 -0.98 6.24
CA GLU A 489 30.21 -2.07 6.43
C GLU A 489 31.53 -1.58 7.02
N ALA A 490 31.89 -0.32 6.80
CA ALA A 490 33.07 0.33 7.38
C ALA A 490 32.88 0.75 8.85
N LEU A 491 31.65 0.74 9.38
CA LEU A 491 31.38 1.11 10.78
C LEU A 491 31.94 0.08 11.77
N SER A 492 32.35 0.57 12.96
CA SER A 492 32.60 -0.29 14.13
C SER A 492 31.34 -1.05 14.54
N LEU A 493 31.49 -2.17 15.25
CA LEU A 493 30.37 -2.92 15.81
C LEU A 493 29.50 -2.07 16.75
N GLU A 494 30.14 -1.15 17.50
CA GLU A 494 29.44 -0.22 18.40
C GLU A 494 28.57 0.76 17.61
N ASP A 495 29.10 1.35 16.55
CA ASP A 495 28.36 2.29 15.70
C ASP A 495 27.22 1.60 14.93
N ARG A 496 27.43 0.37 14.44
CA ARG A 496 26.34 -0.45 13.89
C ARG A 496 25.26 -0.72 14.95
N GLY A 497 25.65 -0.95 16.20
CA GLY A 497 24.74 -1.08 17.33
C GLY A 497 23.87 0.15 17.54
N ARG A 498 24.46 1.35 17.44
CA ARG A 498 23.74 2.63 17.57
C ARG A 498 22.73 2.84 16.43
N LEU A 499 23.12 2.54 15.20
CA LEU A 499 22.17 2.58 14.07
C LEU A 499 21.00 1.61 14.27
N ARG A 500 21.28 0.39 14.77
CA ARG A 500 20.21 -0.57 15.12
C ARG A 500 19.27 -0.03 16.20
N VAL A 501 19.78 0.63 17.24
CA VAL A 501 18.95 1.28 18.27
C VAL A 501 17.99 2.28 17.65
N TYR A 502 18.45 3.09 16.69
CA TYR A 502 17.59 4.02 15.96
C TYR A 502 16.53 3.29 15.13
N LEU A 503 16.89 2.31 14.32
CA LEU A 503 15.94 1.55 13.49
C LEU A 503 14.93 0.77 14.34
N MET A 504 15.36 0.19 15.47
CA MET A 504 14.50 -0.50 16.44
C MET A 504 13.50 0.43 17.14
N SER A 505 13.71 1.74 17.08
CA SER A 505 12.77 2.73 17.60
C SER A 505 11.59 3.01 16.66
N LEU A 506 11.70 2.65 15.39
CA LEU A 506 10.66 2.84 14.38
C LEU A 506 9.62 1.70 14.47
N ARG A 507 8.79 1.74 15.50
CA ARG A 507 7.85 0.68 15.88
C ARG A 507 6.40 1.03 15.60
N ARG A 508 5.58 -0.02 15.52
CA ARG A 508 4.13 0.12 15.62
C ARG A 508 3.71 0.35 17.07
N VAL A 509 2.58 1.03 17.25
CA VAL A 509 1.96 1.14 18.58
C VAL A 509 1.41 -0.24 18.97
N PRO A 510 1.79 -0.80 20.15
CA PRO A 510 1.22 -2.05 20.61
C PRO A 510 -0.30 -1.92 20.73
N ARG A 511 -1.04 -2.83 20.12
CA ARG A 511 -2.47 -2.98 20.35
C ARG A 511 -2.69 -3.99 21.46
N VAL A 512 -3.57 -3.66 22.39
CA VAL A 512 -4.09 -4.67 23.32
C VAL A 512 -5.10 -5.50 22.54
N ILE A 513 -4.74 -6.73 22.23
CA ILE A 513 -5.69 -7.72 21.77
C ILE A 513 -6.40 -8.21 23.02
N VAL A 514 -7.67 -7.86 23.17
CA VAL A 514 -8.52 -8.48 24.20
C VAL A 514 -8.94 -9.83 23.60
N PRO A 515 -8.57 -10.95 24.21
CA PRO A 515 -8.88 -12.30 23.72
C PRO A 515 -10.37 -12.59 23.65
#